data_8ced4dc961760b8ae1fcf69ff3c6130e
#
_entry.id   8ced4dc961760b8ae1fcf69ff3c6130e
#
_cell.length_a   1.000
_cell.length_b   1.000
_cell.length_c   1.000
_cell.angle_alpha   90.00
_cell.angle_beta   90.00
_cell.angle_gamma   90.00
#
_symmetry.space_group_name_H-M   'P 1'
#
loop_
_entity.id
_entity.type
_entity.pdbx_description
1 polymer ?
#
loop_
_entity_poly.entity_id
_entity_poly.type
_entity_poly.pdbx_seq_one_letter_code
_entity_poly.pdbx_strand_id
1 'polypeptide(L)'
;MALGGMIGTGIFKGTGDTLNIAGPGVILAYLLGGLLLFIVMVALAEMAVVYPELNIQHLIHKAFGFRASIIVGYLYWINWIIVTVVEILAAGFFLQYWFPAVPLWGLSLICALAILLVNFSNVKYYGEFEFWFAGIKIFAIIAFIIFGLAILFGVVPAHHIHPSSNYFDHGGFFPHGFSGVMNAFLVVMFSYGGSELIGLTITETKDAERILPKVIKGVIGRVLIFYIVPIIIICGLIPWDKVSNLESSPFVQVFNLIGIPGVSHIMNFVMLTAVLSAANSGVYATTRTLYSMAQRGEAPPFLLKLSKQGVPIGAITLNSVFLLVGVYLAYLYNGPIINELMSIPGFTIMIVWMAICLAQLKLRPSYPVRPYFRMWFFPVTTVVGLLALLGIFISFVINKANFVGSMTCLIIMALLIFLSFFIKKD
;
A
#
# COMPACT_ATOMS: atom_id res chain seq x y z
N MET A 1 10.92 0.82 8.10
CA MET A 1 9.66 1.52 7.80
C MET A 1 9.20 1.37 6.35
N ALA A 2 9.93 1.81 5.31
CA ALA A 2 9.46 1.72 3.92
C ALA A 2 9.07 0.30 3.47
N LEU A 3 9.88 -0.73 3.77
CA LEU A 3 9.55 -2.12 3.45
C LEU A 3 8.43 -2.67 4.33
N GLY A 4 8.35 -2.21 5.59
CA GLY A 4 7.30 -2.64 6.51
C GLY A 4 5.91 -2.23 6.08
N GLY A 5 5.74 -1.00 5.61
CA GLY A 5 4.46 -0.49 5.11
C GLY A 5 4.06 -1.01 3.72
N MET A 6 5.03 -1.39 2.87
CA MET A 6 4.74 -1.89 1.51
C MET A 6 4.26 -3.34 1.48
N ILE A 7 4.84 -4.21 2.32
CA ILE A 7 4.56 -5.65 2.29
C ILE A 7 3.42 -5.96 3.28
N GLY A 8 2.21 -6.03 2.80
CA GLY A 8 0.98 -6.29 3.54
C GLY A 8 -0.04 -7.07 2.71
N THR A 9 -1.32 -6.79 2.92
CA THR A 9 -2.46 -7.42 2.24
C THR A 9 -2.34 -7.33 0.72
N GLY A 10 -1.81 -6.24 0.18
CA GLY A 10 -1.69 -6.01 -1.26
C GLY A 10 -0.95 -7.10 -1.98
N ILE A 11 0.22 -7.55 -1.48
CA ILE A 11 0.95 -8.64 -2.11
C ILE A 11 0.38 -10.02 -1.74
N PHE A 12 0.01 -10.26 -0.49
CA PHE A 12 -0.36 -11.60 -0.05
C PHE A 12 -1.77 -12.03 -0.45
N LYS A 13 -2.75 -11.12 -0.35
CA LYS A 13 -4.14 -11.36 -0.77
C LYS A 13 -4.41 -10.77 -2.15
N GLY A 14 -4.00 -9.53 -2.37
CA GLY A 14 -4.24 -8.82 -3.63
C GLY A 14 -3.63 -9.49 -4.86
N THR A 15 -2.58 -10.30 -4.71
CA THR A 15 -2.04 -11.12 -5.82
C THR A 15 -3.08 -12.12 -6.34
N GLY A 16 -3.86 -12.77 -5.45
CA GLY A 16 -4.94 -13.65 -5.86
C GLY A 16 -6.03 -12.91 -6.64
N ASP A 17 -6.46 -11.76 -6.12
CA ASP A 17 -7.48 -10.92 -6.75
C ASP A 17 -7.02 -10.40 -8.11
N THR A 18 -5.77 -9.92 -8.23
CA THR A 18 -5.21 -9.41 -9.49
C THR A 18 -4.98 -10.51 -10.53
N LEU A 19 -4.60 -11.72 -10.12
CA LEU A 19 -4.48 -12.87 -10.98
C LEU A 19 -5.85 -13.25 -11.59
N ASN A 20 -6.90 -13.26 -10.78
CA ASN A 20 -8.26 -13.51 -11.24
C ASN A 20 -8.74 -12.45 -12.25
N ILE A 21 -8.36 -11.17 -12.06
CA ILE A 21 -8.75 -10.05 -12.92
C ILE A 21 -7.98 -10.05 -14.26
N ALA A 22 -6.67 -10.34 -14.26
CA ALA A 22 -5.80 -10.12 -15.41
C ALA A 22 -5.14 -11.40 -15.95
N GLY A 23 -5.28 -12.53 -15.25
CA GLY A 23 -4.50 -13.72 -15.54
C GLY A 23 -2.99 -13.46 -15.44
N PRO A 24 -2.13 -14.18 -16.18
CA PRO A 24 -0.69 -13.94 -16.21
C PRO A 24 -0.30 -12.53 -16.65
N GLY A 25 -1.17 -11.82 -17.38
CA GLY A 25 -0.99 -10.42 -17.76
C GLY A 25 -0.83 -9.45 -16.56
N VAL A 26 -1.16 -9.90 -15.35
CA VAL A 26 -0.90 -9.16 -14.09
C VAL A 26 0.57 -8.80 -13.91
N ILE A 27 1.50 -9.60 -14.42
CA ILE A 27 2.93 -9.31 -14.42
C ILE A 27 3.21 -7.97 -15.08
N LEU A 28 2.55 -7.68 -16.21
CA LEU A 28 2.66 -6.40 -16.89
C LEU A 28 2.07 -5.25 -16.06
N ALA A 29 0.95 -5.47 -15.37
CA ALA A 29 0.35 -4.46 -14.49
C ALA A 29 1.31 -4.06 -13.35
N TYR A 30 1.94 -5.06 -12.70
CA TYR A 30 2.93 -4.78 -11.66
C TYR A 30 4.22 -4.14 -12.19
N LEU A 31 4.69 -4.51 -13.38
CA LEU A 31 5.85 -3.87 -14.01
C LEU A 31 5.58 -2.39 -14.30
N LEU A 32 4.46 -2.09 -14.96
CA LEU A 32 4.08 -0.71 -15.28
C LEU A 32 3.78 0.11 -14.02
N GLY A 33 3.06 -0.47 -13.05
CA GLY A 33 2.81 0.16 -11.76
C GLY A 33 4.09 0.45 -10.99
N GLY A 34 5.06 -0.47 -11.01
CA GLY A 34 6.39 -0.27 -10.41
C GLY A 34 7.19 0.84 -11.08
N LEU A 35 7.08 0.99 -12.40
CA LEU A 35 7.67 2.10 -13.13
C LEU A 35 7.05 3.45 -12.73
N LEU A 36 5.72 3.51 -12.62
CA LEU A 36 5.01 4.70 -12.15
C LEU A 36 5.41 5.06 -10.71
N LEU A 37 5.43 4.07 -9.82
CA LEU A 37 5.93 4.24 -8.46
C LEU A 37 7.34 4.84 -8.47
N PHE A 38 8.25 4.32 -9.29
CA PHE A 38 9.62 4.81 -9.36
C PHE A 38 9.67 6.29 -9.79
N ILE A 39 8.90 6.68 -10.81
CA ILE A 39 8.80 8.08 -11.25
C ILE A 39 8.36 8.97 -10.10
N VAL A 40 7.30 8.61 -9.39
CA VAL A 40 6.76 9.38 -8.26
C VAL A 40 7.78 9.49 -7.12
N MET A 41 8.45 8.38 -6.81
CA MET A 41 9.47 8.35 -5.75
C MET A 41 10.71 9.18 -6.08
N VAL A 42 11.14 9.20 -7.35
CA VAL A 42 12.22 10.08 -7.81
C VAL A 42 11.81 11.55 -7.72
N ALA A 43 10.56 11.88 -8.10
CA ALA A 43 10.02 13.24 -7.98
C ALA A 43 10.01 13.71 -6.51
N LEU A 44 9.55 12.84 -5.60
CA LEU A 44 9.53 13.12 -4.17
C LEU A 44 10.94 13.31 -3.60
N ALA A 45 11.88 12.41 -3.94
CA ALA A 45 13.26 12.51 -3.46
C ALA A 45 13.99 13.74 -3.97
N GLU A 46 13.77 14.12 -5.21
CA GLU A 46 14.35 15.35 -5.76
C GLU A 46 13.92 16.56 -4.94
N MET A 47 12.63 16.67 -4.63
CA MET A 47 12.10 17.75 -3.77
C MET A 47 12.65 17.67 -2.34
N ALA A 48 12.76 16.46 -1.78
CA ALA A 48 13.26 16.25 -0.43
C ALA A 48 14.77 16.55 -0.27
N VAL A 49 15.55 16.40 -1.32
CA VAL A 49 16.98 16.82 -1.34
C VAL A 49 17.11 18.34 -1.31
N VAL A 50 16.16 19.05 -1.93
CA VAL A 50 16.16 20.53 -1.97
C VAL A 50 15.56 21.13 -0.70
N TYR A 51 14.56 20.44 -0.13
CA TYR A 51 13.80 20.89 1.04
C TYR A 51 13.71 19.77 2.09
N PRO A 52 14.84 19.41 2.74
CA PRO A 52 14.90 18.27 3.65
C PRO A 52 14.06 18.44 4.93
N GLU A 53 13.68 19.68 5.26
CA GLU A 53 12.80 20.01 6.38
C GLU A 53 11.31 19.89 6.04
N LEU A 54 10.95 19.63 4.78
CA LEU A 54 9.56 19.57 4.33
C LEU A 54 9.11 18.14 4.06
N ASN A 55 8.02 17.72 4.68
CA ASN A 55 7.32 16.49 4.33
C ASN A 55 6.43 16.69 3.08
N ILE A 56 5.76 15.63 2.63
CA ILE A 56 4.89 15.66 1.43
C ILE A 56 3.88 16.81 1.50
N GLN A 57 3.20 16.99 2.62
CA GLN A 57 2.16 18.00 2.78
C GLN A 57 2.72 19.42 2.71
N HIS A 58 3.88 19.65 3.34
CA HIS A 58 4.57 20.95 3.25
C HIS A 58 5.06 21.25 1.83
N LEU A 59 5.50 20.23 1.08
CA LEU A 59 5.86 20.40 -0.33
C LEU A 59 4.66 20.81 -1.17
N ILE A 60 3.50 20.17 -0.95
CA ILE A 60 2.23 20.55 -1.60
C ILE A 60 1.81 21.96 -1.20
N HIS A 61 1.91 22.31 0.09
CA HIS A 61 1.64 23.67 0.58
C HIS A 61 2.51 24.70 -0.14
N LYS A 62 3.81 24.44 -0.23
CA LYS A 62 4.78 25.32 -0.91
C LYS A 62 4.46 25.46 -2.40
N ALA A 63 4.02 24.38 -3.04
CA ALA A 63 3.68 24.37 -4.45
C ALA A 63 2.33 25.06 -4.75
N PHE A 64 1.27 24.75 -3.99
CA PHE A 64 -0.12 25.09 -4.35
C PHE A 64 -0.87 25.85 -3.27
N GLY A 65 -0.24 26.09 -2.10
CA GLY A 65 -0.81 26.85 -1.01
C GLY A 65 -1.68 26.01 -0.07
N PHE A 66 -2.30 26.73 0.89
CA PHE A 66 -2.97 26.17 2.07
C PHE A 66 -4.09 25.17 1.73
N ARG A 67 -5.00 25.51 0.80
CA ARG A 67 -6.13 24.63 0.45
C ARG A 67 -5.70 23.31 -0.16
N ALA A 68 -4.72 23.33 -1.05
CA ALA A 68 -4.19 22.10 -1.66
C ALA A 68 -3.53 21.20 -0.61
N SER A 69 -2.81 21.77 0.36
CA SER A 69 -2.22 21.05 1.49
C SER A 69 -3.28 20.33 2.33
N ILE A 70 -4.40 21.01 2.64
CA ILE A 70 -5.52 20.42 3.38
C ILE A 70 -6.11 19.24 2.62
N ILE A 71 -6.45 19.43 1.34
CA ILE A 71 -7.08 18.38 0.52
C ILE A 71 -6.17 17.16 0.44
N VAL A 72 -4.90 17.33 0.07
CA VAL A 72 -3.95 16.21 -0.07
C VAL A 72 -3.64 15.59 1.29
N GLY A 73 -3.56 16.38 2.36
CA GLY A 73 -3.33 15.90 3.72
C GLY A 73 -4.44 14.98 4.21
N TYR A 74 -5.71 15.39 4.06
CA TYR A 74 -6.85 14.55 4.43
C TYR A 74 -7.02 13.35 3.51
N LEU A 75 -6.75 13.48 2.19
CA LEU A 75 -6.75 12.32 1.28
C LEU A 75 -5.71 11.29 1.69
N TYR A 76 -4.52 11.73 2.06
CA TYR A 76 -3.46 10.86 2.53
C TYR A 76 -3.81 10.18 3.86
N TRP A 77 -4.45 10.91 4.78
CA TRP A 77 -4.97 10.34 6.02
C TRP A 77 -6.07 9.31 5.75
N ILE A 78 -7.07 9.62 4.89
CA ILE A 78 -8.13 8.69 4.49
C ILE A 78 -7.55 7.44 3.84
N ASN A 79 -6.58 7.61 2.93
CA ASN A 79 -5.88 6.50 2.33
C ASN A 79 -5.34 5.54 3.39
N TRP A 80 -4.57 6.06 4.35
CA TRP A 80 -3.90 5.25 5.33
C TRP A 80 -4.83 4.68 6.41
N ILE A 81 -5.90 5.37 6.77
CA ILE A 81 -6.87 4.81 7.72
C ILE A 81 -7.61 3.63 7.11
N ILE A 82 -7.98 3.71 5.83
CA ILE A 82 -8.63 2.61 5.13
C ILE A 82 -7.65 1.45 4.88
N VAL A 83 -6.41 1.73 4.49
CA VAL A 83 -5.35 0.70 4.43
C VAL A 83 -5.26 -0.03 5.78
N THR A 84 -5.22 0.70 6.88
CA THR A 84 -5.12 0.09 8.22
C THR A 84 -6.33 -0.79 8.55
N VAL A 85 -7.53 -0.38 8.18
CA VAL A 85 -8.75 -1.21 8.31
C VAL A 85 -8.61 -2.48 7.49
N VAL A 86 -8.20 -2.38 6.22
CA VAL A 86 -8.00 -3.54 5.32
C VAL A 86 -6.97 -4.51 5.91
N GLU A 87 -5.84 -4.01 6.41
CA GLU A 87 -4.82 -4.85 7.02
C GLU A 87 -5.32 -5.58 8.28
N ILE A 88 -6.14 -4.93 9.11
CA ILE A 88 -6.75 -5.54 10.29
C ILE A 88 -7.78 -6.61 9.90
N LEU A 89 -8.60 -6.35 8.88
CA LEU A 89 -9.54 -7.35 8.37
C LEU A 89 -8.81 -8.55 7.74
N ALA A 90 -7.72 -8.29 7.03
CA ALA A 90 -6.86 -9.35 6.49
C ALA A 90 -6.18 -10.16 7.60
N ALA A 91 -5.80 -9.54 8.72
CA ALA A 91 -5.29 -10.27 9.88
C ALA A 91 -6.36 -11.22 10.45
N GLY A 92 -7.62 -10.77 10.54
CA GLY A 92 -8.76 -11.62 10.89
C GLY A 92 -8.93 -12.78 9.92
N PHE A 93 -8.85 -12.53 8.61
CA PHE A 93 -8.91 -13.56 7.58
C PHE A 93 -7.78 -14.62 7.72
N PHE A 94 -6.54 -14.19 7.97
CA PHE A 94 -5.44 -15.14 8.19
C PHE A 94 -5.59 -15.91 9.51
N LEU A 95 -6.19 -15.34 10.55
CA LEU A 95 -6.54 -16.05 11.78
C LEU A 95 -7.64 -17.08 11.57
N GLN A 96 -8.61 -16.86 10.68
CA GLN A 96 -9.65 -17.84 10.37
C GLN A 96 -9.08 -19.17 9.83
N TYR A 97 -7.87 -19.17 9.26
CA TYR A 97 -7.19 -20.40 8.87
C TYR A 97 -7.03 -21.40 10.04
N TRP A 98 -6.86 -20.89 11.27
CA TRP A 98 -6.74 -21.72 12.48
C TRP A 98 -8.04 -21.76 13.29
N PHE A 99 -8.84 -20.72 13.17
CA PHE A 99 -10.08 -20.54 13.95
C PHE A 99 -11.30 -20.33 13.05
N PRO A 100 -11.64 -21.31 12.18
CA PRO A 100 -12.70 -21.13 11.16
C PRO A 100 -14.09 -20.93 11.77
N ALA A 101 -14.33 -21.38 13.01
CA ALA A 101 -15.60 -21.18 13.71
C ALA A 101 -15.80 -19.74 14.25
N VAL A 102 -14.73 -18.93 14.30
CA VAL A 102 -14.82 -17.56 14.80
C VAL A 102 -15.09 -16.62 13.62
N PRO A 103 -16.10 -15.74 13.72
CA PRO A 103 -16.42 -14.84 12.62
C PRO A 103 -15.29 -13.84 12.37
N LEU A 104 -15.13 -13.42 11.10
CA LEU A 104 -14.08 -12.50 10.64
C LEU A 104 -13.99 -11.24 11.52
N TRP A 105 -15.13 -10.59 11.78
CA TRP A 105 -15.19 -9.37 12.58
C TRP A 105 -14.64 -9.56 14.00
N GLY A 106 -14.89 -10.72 14.62
CA GLY A 106 -14.42 -11.02 15.98
C GLY A 106 -12.90 -11.13 16.05
N LEU A 107 -12.29 -11.86 15.11
CA LEU A 107 -10.84 -11.97 15.00
C LEU A 107 -10.21 -10.63 14.65
N SER A 108 -10.82 -9.87 13.75
CA SER A 108 -10.38 -8.52 13.38
C SER A 108 -10.44 -7.55 14.55
N LEU A 109 -11.49 -7.64 15.41
CA LEU A 109 -11.58 -6.84 16.62
C LEU A 109 -10.42 -7.11 17.58
N ILE A 110 -10.07 -8.36 17.79
CA ILE A 110 -8.92 -8.74 18.63
C ILE A 110 -7.64 -8.12 18.08
N CYS A 111 -7.41 -8.22 16.76
CA CYS A 111 -6.25 -7.60 16.10
C CYS A 111 -6.26 -6.07 16.23
N ALA A 112 -7.41 -5.42 16.02
CA ALA A 112 -7.54 -3.98 16.17
C ALA A 112 -7.20 -3.52 17.59
N LEU A 113 -7.75 -4.18 18.61
CA LEU A 113 -7.46 -3.85 20.00
C LEU A 113 -5.99 -4.06 20.35
N ALA A 114 -5.36 -5.13 19.87
CA ALA A 114 -3.93 -5.40 20.09
C ALA A 114 -3.05 -4.30 19.49
N ILE A 115 -3.30 -3.90 18.24
CA ILE A 115 -2.54 -2.82 17.56
C ILE A 115 -2.77 -1.48 18.26
N LEU A 116 -3.99 -1.16 18.67
CA LEU A 116 -4.28 0.08 19.40
C LEU A 116 -3.57 0.12 20.75
N LEU A 117 -3.58 -0.97 21.51
CA LEU A 117 -2.86 -1.06 22.79
C LEU A 117 -1.36 -0.79 22.63
N VAL A 118 -0.73 -1.35 21.60
CA VAL A 118 0.68 -1.10 21.28
C VAL A 118 0.92 0.39 20.99
N ASN A 119 0.07 1.01 20.18
CA ASN A 119 0.24 2.41 19.76
C ASN A 119 -0.07 3.43 20.88
N PHE A 120 -0.95 3.09 21.83
CA PHE A 120 -1.18 3.92 23.01
C PHE A 120 -0.04 3.86 24.04
N SER A 121 0.82 2.81 23.99
CA SER A 121 1.84 2.57 25.00
C SER A 121 3.06 3.49 24.84
N ASN A 122 3.97 3.21 23.92
CA ASN A 122 5.20 3.98 23.74
C ASN A 122 5.75 3.83 22.31
N VAL A 123 6.18 4.94 21.72
CA VAL A 123 6.78 5.00 20.36
C VAL A 123 8.03 4.10 20.23
N LYS A 124 8.76 3.84 21.30
CA LYS A 124 9.97 3.00 21.28
C LYS A 124 9.64 1.56 20.90
N TYR A 125 8.56 0.99 21.42
CA TYR A 125 8.15 -0.38 21.09
C TYR A 125 7.71 -0.52 19.62
N TYR A 126 7.16 0.54 19.01
CA TYR A 126 6.83 0.56 17.60
C TYR A 126 8.03 0.20 16.71
N GLY A 127 9.19 0.84 16.93
CA GLY A 127 10.39 0.61 16.12
C GLY A 127 10.95 -0.80 16.24
N GLU A 128 10.92 -1.39 17.44
CA GLU A 128 11.38 -2.76 17.68
C GLU A 128 10.46 -3.80 17.02
N PHE A 129 9.14 -3.65 17.18
CA PHE A 129 8.17 -4.52 16.52
C PHE A 129 8.32 -4.48 15.00
N GLU A 130 8.41 -3.28 14.43
CA GLU A 130 8.52 -3.09 12.98
C GLU A 130 9.82 -3.71 12.43
N PHE A 131 10.92 -3.63 13.16
CA PHE A 131 12.20 -4.25 12.76
C PHE A 131 12.08 -5.78 12.64
N TRP A 132 11.56 -6.44 13.68
CA TRP A 132 11.40 -7.89 13.69
C TRP A 132 10.40 -8.38 12.65
N PHE A 133 9.25 -7.74 12.55
CA PHE A 133 8.23 -8.11 11.57
C PHE A 133 8.70 -7.87 10.13
N ALA A 134 9.41 -6.80 9.86
CA ALA A 134 10.01 -6.57 8.55
C ALA A 134 11.04 -7.65 8.20
N GLY A 135 11.87 -8.08 9.16
CA GLY A 135 12.83 -9.17 8.98
C GLY A 135 12.14 -10.49 8.62
N ILE A 136 11.08 -10.85 9.34
CA ILE A 136 10.29 -12.08 9.10
C ILE A 136 9.70 -12.08 7.69
N LYS A 137 9.05 -10.98 7.26
CA LYS A 137 8.44 -10.87 5.90
C LYS A 137 9.48 -11.03 4.80
N ILE A 138 10.62 -10.32 4.93
CA ILE A 138 11.70 -10.36 3.93
C ILE A 138 12.26 -11.78 3.81
N PHE A 139 12.57 -12.41 4.94
CA PHE A 139 13.07 -13.79 4.95
C PHE A 139 12.08 -14.76 4.31
N ALA A 140 10.80 -14.65 4.64
CA ALA A 140 9.77 -15.54 4.12
C ALA A 140 9.55 -15.38 2.62
N ILE A 141 9.56 -14.14 2.09
CA ILE A 141 9.44 -13.93 0.64
C ILE A 141 10.69 -14.46 -0.08
N ILE A 142 11.88 -14.26 0.48
CA ILE A 142 13.11 -14.82 -0.10
C ILE A 142 13.06 -16.36 -0.09
N ALA A 143 12.64 -16.97 1.01
CA ALA A 143 12.43 -18.41 1.07
C ALA A 143 11.41 -18.90 0.04
N PHE A 144 10.25 -18.18 -0.08
CA PHE A 144 9.26 -18.45 -1.09
C PHE A 144 9.84 -18.40 -2.51
N ILE A 145 10.66 -17.39 -2.81
CA ILE A 145 11.30 -17.24 -4.13
C ILE A 145 12.24 -18.42 -4.39
N ILE A 146 13.10 -18.79 -3.44
CA ILE A 146 14.05 -19.89 -3.60
C ILE A 146 13.31 -21.21 -3.85
N PHE A 147 12.34 -21.54 -3.00
CA PHE A 147 11.56 -22.77 -3.16
C PHE A 147 10.70 -22.75 -4.41
N GLY A 148 10.02 -21.65 -4.71
CA GLY A 148 9.17 -21.51 -5.89
C GLY A 148 9.98 -21.65 -7.19
N LEU A 149 11.16 -21.05 -7.28
CA LEU A 149 12.07 -21.22 -8.42
C LEU A 149 12.58 -22.66 -8.51
N ALA A 150 12.91 -23.30 -7.39
CA ALA A 150 13.35 -24.70 -7.38
C ALA A 150 12.28 -25.64 -7.96
N ILE A 151 10.99 -25.39 -7.67
CA ILE A 151 9.87 -26.13 -8.27
C ILE A 151 9.71 -25.76 -9.76
N LEU A 152 9.73 -24.46 -10.08
CA LEU A 152 9.52 -23.96 -11.44
C LEU A 152 10.55 -24.51 -12.42
N PHE A 153 11.80 -24.69 -11.98
CA PHE A 153 12.90 -25.27 -12.78
C PHE A 153 13.05 -26.79 -12.62
N GLY A 154 12.12 -27.46 -11.93
CA GLY A 154 12.12 -28.91 -11.79
C GLY A 154 13.21 -29.49 -10.87
N VAL A 155 13.91 -28.65 -10.06
CA VAL A 155 14.88 -29.09 -9.05
C VAL A 155 14.18 -29.84 -7.91
N VAL A 156 13.01 -29.36 -7.51
CA VAL A 156 12.11 -30.05 -6.57
C VAL A 156 10.98 -30.69 -7.41
N PRO A 157 10.86 -32.03 -7.41
CA PRO A 157 9.79 -32.68 -8.16
C PRO A 157 8.42 -32.30 -7.57
N ALA A 158 7.61 -31.63 -8.34
CA ALA A 158 6.19 -31.42 -8.05
C ALA A 158 5.37 -32.06 -9.18
N HIS A 159 4.74 -33.18 -8.86
CA HIS A 159 3.95 -33.90 -9.83
C HIS A 159 2.77 -33.04 -10.31
N HIS A 160 2.53 -33.05 -11.65
CA HIS A 160 1.43 -32.33 -12.32
C HIS A 160 1.57 -30.81 -12.48
N ILE A 161 2.74 -30.23 -12.35
CA ILE A 161 2.96 -28.82 -12.66
C ILE A 161 3.58 -28.67 -14.05
N HIS A 162 2.89 -27.96 -14.93
CA HIS A 162 3.35 -27.60 -16.26
C HIS A 162 3.40 -26.08 -16.40
N PRO A 163 4.52 -25.43 -16.08
CA PRO A 163 4.59 -23.97 -16.03
C PRO A 163 4.16 -23.27 -17.33
N SER A 164 4.57 -23.79 -18.48
CA SER A 164 4.17 -23.24 -19.79
C SER A 164 2.66 -23.29 -20.01
N SER A 165 2.01 -24.40 -19.62
CA SER A 165 0.56 -24.55 -19.68
C SER A 165 -0.13 -23.51 -18.79
N ASN A 166 0.35 -23.30 -17.56
CA ASN A 166 -0.23 -22.33 -16.63
C ASN A 166 -0.19 -20.90 -17.18
N TYR A 167 0.83 -20.56 -17.99
CA TYR A 167 0.92 -19.22 -18.60
C TYR A 167 0.07 -19.07 -19.86
N PHE A 168 -0.14 -20.13 -20.65
CA PHE A 168 -0.62 -19.97 -22.03
C PHE A 168 -1.88 -20.78 -22.37
N ASP A 169 -2.14 -21.93 -21.71
CA ASP A 169 -3.23 -22.82 -22.12
C ASP A 169 -4.60 -22.45 -21.52
N HIS A 170 -4.62 -21.57 -20.52
CA HIS A 170 -5.85 -21.10 -19.85
C HIS A 170 -6.34 -19.76 -20.42
N GLY A 171 -6.52 -19.65 -21.73
CA GLY A 171 -6.96 -18.43 -22.41
C GLY A 171 -5.82 -17.50 -22.81
N GLY A 172 -4.56 -17.98 -22.79
CA GLY A 172 -3.36 -17.23 -23.14
C GLY A 172 -2.84 -16.36 -22.01
N PHE A 173 -1.79 -15.57 -22.33
CA PHE A 173 -1.15 -14.67 -21.36
C PHE A 173 -2.07 -13.51 -20.95
N PHE A 174 -2.99 -13.11 -21.79
CA PHE A 174 -3.99 -12.06 -21.55
C PHE A 174 -5.42 -12.59 -21.69
N PRO A 175 -5.90 -13.49 -20.80
CA PRO A 175 -7.21 -14.14 -20.94
C PRO A 175 -8.37 -13.14 -20.95
N HIS A 176 -8.22 -11.99 -20.29
CA HIS A 176 -9.21 -10.91 -20.26
C HIS A 176 -8.78 -9.70 -21.11
N GLY A 177 -7.83 -9.90 -22.04
CA GLY A 177 -7.27 -8.84 -22.87
C GLY A 177 -6.53 -7.77 -22.04
N PHE A 178 -6.22 -6.65 -22.69
CA PHE A 178 -5.56 -5.53 -22.02
C PHE A 178 -6.46 -4.85 -20.98
N SER A 179 -7.78 -4.98 -21.10
CA SER A 179 -8.72 -4.47 -20.09
C SER A 179 -8.55 -5.16 -18.73
N GLY A 180 -8.24 -6.46 -18.70
CA GLY A 180 -7.90 -7.17 -17.48
C GLY A 180 -6.67 -6.58 -16.78
N VAL A 181 -5.61 -6.29 -17.55
CA VAL A 181 -4.40 -5.61 -17.03
C VAL A 181 -4.76 -4.26 -16.44
N MET A 182 -5.55 -3.45 -17.15
CA MET A 182 -6.00 -2.14 -16.66
C MET A 182 -6.83 -2.25 -15.38
N ASN A 183 -7.75 -3.21 -15.30
CA ASN A 183 -8.59 -3.40 -14.12
C ASN A 183 -7.80 -3.85 -12.89
N ALA A 184 -6.69 -4.58 -13.06
CA ALA A 184 -5.81 -4.98 -11.96
C ALA A 184 -5.05 -3.81 -11.34
N PHE A 185 -4.89 -2.67 -12.04
CA PHE A 185 -4.10 -1.54 -11.54
C PHE A 185 -4.58 -0.97 -10.21
N LEU A 186 -5.89 -1.00 -9.87
CA LEU A 186 -6.36 -0.51 -8.56
C LEU A 186 -5.68 -1.26 -7.42
N VAL A 187 -5.69 -2.59 -7.49
CA VAL A 187 -5.08 -3.44 -6.46
C VAL A 187 -3.56 -3.35 -6.54
N VAL A 188 -2.98 -3.17 -7.73
CA VAL A 188 -1.54 -2.92 -7.91
C VAL A 188 -1.13 -1.61 -7.25
N MET A 189 -1.88 -0.50 -7.45
CA MET A 189 -1.61 0.78 -6.81
C MET A 189 -1.74 0.67 -5.29
N PHE A 190 -2.76 -0.02 -4.79
CA PHE A 190 -2.88 -0.36 -3.37
C PHE A 190 -1.65 -1.14 -2.87
N SER A 191 -1.21 -2.16 -3.63
CA SER A 191 -0.08 -3.02 -3.25
C SER A 191 1.24 -2.25 -3.16
N TYR A 192 1.40 -1.19 -3.94
CA TYR A 192 2.58 -0.32 -3.93
C TYR A 192 2.47 0.86 -2.96
N GLY A 193 1.28 1.12 -2.43
CA GLY A 193 1.06 2.07 -1.36
C GLY A 193 1.97 1.76 -0.17
N GLY A 194 2.41 2.79 0.53
CA GLY A 194 3.38 2.67 1.62
C GLY A 194 4.81 3.02 1.26
N SER A 195 5.16 3.02 -0.01
CA SER A 195 6.49 3.46 -0.46
C SER A 195 6.74 4.92 -0.12
N GLU A 196 5.71 5.76 -0.22
CA GLU A 196 5.75 7.20 0.05
C GLU A 196 5.82 7.54 1.56
N LEU A 197 5.66 6.55 2.47
CA LEU A 197 5.90 6.75 3.91
C LEU A 197 7.29 7.33 4.20
N ILE A 198 8.26 7.05 3.34
CA ILE A 198 9.58 7.69 3.37
C ILE A 198 9.44 9.21 3.35
N GLY A 199 8.48 9.74 2.58
CA GLY A 199 8.21 11.17 2.49
C GLY A 199 7.65 11.79 3.78
N LEU A 200 7.01 11.02 4.67
CA LEU A 200 6.61 11.50 6.01
C LEU A 200 7.78 11.53 6.99
N THR A 201 8.72 10.60 6.84
CA THR A 201 9.85 10.46 7.76
C THR A 201 11.07 11.30 7.37
N ILE A 202 10.98 12.11 6.30
CA ILE A 202 12.05 13.00 5.85
C ILE A 202 12.54 13.88 7.02
N THR A 203 11.60 14.54 7.67
CA THR A 203 11.89 15.48 8.80
C THR A 203 12.41 14.78 10.06
N GLU A 204 12.24 13.46 10.18
CA GLU A 204 12.72 12.66 11.32
C GLU A 204 14.03 11.91 11.00
N THR A 205 14.47 11.93 9.74
CA THR A 205 15.64 11.19 9.26
C THR A 205 16.90 12.07 9.33
N LYS A 206 17.92 11.65 10.07
CA LYS A 206 19.24 12.29 10.01
C LYS A 206 19.84 12.13 8.62
N ASP A 207 20.43 13.20 8.08
CA ASP A 207 21.03 13.22 6.73
C ASP A 207 20.07 12.76 5.62
N ALA A 208 18.79 13.12 5.71
CA ALA A 208 17.73 12.73 4.78
C ALA A 208 18.13 12.96 3.32
N GLU A 209 18.77 14.09 3.03
CA GLU A 209 19.28 14.44 1.70
C GLU A 209 20.19 13.37 1.08
N ARG A 210 21.04 12.70 1.90
CA ARG A 210 21.97 11.65 1.44
C ARG A 210 21.35 10.26 1.43
N ILE A 211 20.43 9.98 2.37
CA ILE A 211 19.81 8.67 2.56
C ILE A 211 18.72 8.42 1.53
N LEU A 212 17.83 9.39 1.30
CA LEU A 212 16.67 9.24 0.42
C LEU A 212 17.02 8.79 -1.00
N PRO A 213 18.01 9.39 -1.71
CA PRO A 213 18.36 8.93 -3.04
C PRO A 213 18.83 7.48 -3.09
N LYS A 214 19.53 7.00 -2.03
CA LYS A 214 19.98 5.59 -1.95
C LYS A 214 18.78 4.66 -1.75
N VAL A 215 17.85 5.03 -0.87
CA VAL A 215 16.64 4.26 -0.60
C VAL A 215 15.77 4.16 -1.85
N ILE A 216 15.62 5.25 -2.59
CA ILE A 216 14.80 5.29 -3.80
C ILE A 216 15.41 4.53 -4.97
N LYS A 217 16.72 4.60 -5.16
CA LYS A 217 17.41 3.73 -6.11
C LYS A 217 17.15 2.24 -5.84
N GLY A 218 17.00 1.86 -4.56
CA GLY A 218 16.63 0.51 -4.15
C GLY A 218 15.15 0.14 -4.38
N VAL A 219 14.26 1.09 -4.72
CA VAL A 219 12.83 0.79 -4.94
C VAL A 219 12.65 -0.19 -6.10
N ILE A 220 13.35 -0.01 -7.22
CA ILE A 220 13.25 -0.91 -8.38
C ILE A 220 13.61 -2.35 -7.95
N GLY A 221 14.75 -2.53 -7.31
CA GLY A 221 15.16 -3.87 -6.85
C GLY A 221 14.14 -4.49 -5.89
N ARG A 222 13.55 -3.68 -5.02
CA ARG A 222 12.49 -4.14 -4.10
C ARG A 222 11.22 -4.56 -4.83
N VAL A 223 10.75 -3.75 -5.80
CA VAL A 223 9.60 -4.08 -6.62
C VAL A 223 9.84 -5.38 -7.39
N LEU A 224 11.00 -5.53 -8.03
CA LEU A 224 11.33 -6.75 -8.76
C LEU A 224 11.35 -7.97 -7.84
N ILE A 225 12.08 -7.91 -6.73
CA ILE A 225 12.30 -9.07 -5.85
C ILE A 225 11.04 -9.42 -5.07
N PHE A 226 10.35 -8.44 -4.47
CA PHE A 226 9.25 -8.72 -3.55
C PHE A 226 7.87 -8.77 -4.19
N TYR A 227 7.71 -8.33 -5.46
CA TYR A 227 6.43 -8.36 -6.17
C TYR A 227 6.52 -9.15 -7.47
N ILE A 228 7.38 -8.76 -8.39
CA ILE A 228 7.40 -9.34 -9.74
C ILE A 228 7.81 -10.81 -9.73
N VAL A 229 8.92 -11.15 -9.05
CA VAL A 229 9.41 -12.53 -9.00
C VAL A 229 8.41 -13.47 -8.31
N PRO A 230 7.82 -13.16 -7.14
CA PRO A 230 6.77 -13.98 -6.55
C PRO A 230 5.57 -14.18 -7.46
N ILE A 231 5.11 -13.14 -8.16
CA ILE A 231 3.96 -13.23 -9.06
C ILE A 231 4.28 -14.12 -10.26
N ILE A 232 5.48 -14.00 -10.85
CA ILE A 232 5.93 -14.92 -11.91
C ILE A 232 5.89 -16.36 -11.40
N ILE A 233 6.42 -16.63 -10.22
CA ILE A 233 6.42 -17.97 -9.63
C ILE A 233 4.98 -18.49 -9.46
N ILE A 234 4.09 -17.70 -8.87
CA ILE A 234 2.69 -18.09 -8.65
C ILE A 234 2.01 -18.40 -9.97
N CYS A 235 2.14 -17.54 -10.99
CA CYS A 235 1.58 -17.77 -12.33
C CYS A 235 2.08 -19.06 -12.97
N GLY A 236 3.34 -19.43 -12.76
CA GLY A 236 3.90 -20.66 -13.32
C GLY A 236 3.50 -21.92 -12.55
N LEU A 237 3.19 -21.81 -11.27
CA LEU A 237 2.88 -22.96 -10.42
C LEU A 237 1.38 -23.24 -10.27
N ILE A 238 0.54 -22.22 -10.37
CA ILE A 238 -0.91 -22.33 -10.19
C ILE A 238 -1.62 -21.73 -11.41
N PRO A 239 -2.52 -22.45 -12.06
CA PRO A 239 -3.39 -21.89 -13.11
C PRO A 239 -4.21 -20.74 -12.54
N TRP A 240 -4.21 -19.58 -13.23
CA TRP A 240 -4.85 -18.37 -12.74
C TRP A 240 -6.36 -18.55 -12.48
N ASP A 241 -7.06 -19.35 -13.27
CA ASP A 241 -8.49 -19.67 -13.15
C ASP A 241 -8.85 -20.49 -11.91
N LYS A 242 -7.85 -21.12 -11.28
CA LYS A 242 -8.02 -21.84 -10.00
C LYS A 242 -7.73 -20.99 -8.78
N VAL A 243 -7.04 -19.87 -8.94
CA VAL A 243 -6.68 -18.98 -7.81
C VAL A 243 -7.91 -18.35 -7.16
N SER A 244 -8.96 -18.04 -7.92
CA SER A 244 -10.20 -17.43 -7.41
C SER A 244 -10.99 -18.29 -6.42
N ASN A 245 -10.77 -19.61 -6.46
CA ASN A 245 -11.45 -20.56 -5.59
C ASN A 245 -10.67 -20.89 -4.31
N LEU A 246 -9.59 -20.14 -4.04
CA LEU A 246 -8.74 -20.43 -2.89
C LEU A 246 -9.30 -19.79 -1.60
N GLU A 247 -9.51 -20.61 -0.61
CA GLU A 247 -9.81 -20.18 0.76
C GLU A 247 -8.58 -19.59 1.48
N SER A 248 -7.42 -19.63 0.81
CA SER A 248 -6.14 -19.16 1.33
C SER A 248 -5.35 -18.37 0.28
N SER A 249 -4.34 -17.61 0.74
CA SER A 249 -3.46 -16.86 -0.15
C SER A 249 -2.75 -17.75 -1.18
N PRO A 250 -2.50 -17.29 -2.42
CA PRO A 250 -1.68 -18.01 -3.41
C PRO A 250 -0.30 -18.43 -2.89
N PHE A 251 0.29 -17.68 -1.99
CA PHE A 251 1.55 -18.03 -1.35
C PHE A 251 1.45 -19.32 -0.51
N VAL A 252 0.36 -19.47 0.24
CA VAL A 252 0.10 -20.71 1.02
C VAL A 252 -0.12 -21.89 0.07
N GLN A 253 -0.84 -21.67 -1.02
CA GLN A 253 -1.12 -22.70 -2.00
C GLN A 253 0.15 -23.24 -2.67
N VAL A 254 1.10 -22.39 -3.03
CA VAL A 254 2.39 -22.83 -3.59
C VAL A 254 3.11 -23.76 -2.59
N PHE A 255 3.10 -23.45 -1.32
CA PHE A 255 3.71 -24.32 -0.30
C PHE A 255 2.93 -25.63 -0.10
N ASN A 256 1.61 -25.63 -0.27
CA ASN A 256 0.83 -26.86 -0.24
C ASN A 256 1.20 -27.81 -1.39
N LEU A 257 1.57 -27.27 -2.57
CA LEU A 257 2.02 -28.09 -3.71
C LEU A 257 3.34 -28.86 -3.43
N ILE A 258 4.17 -28.34 -2.51
CA ILE A 258 5.43 -28.98 -2.12
C ILE A 258 5.18 -30.20 -1.22
N GLY A 259 3.99 -30.28 -0.60
CA GLY A 259 3.61 -31.39 0.26
C GLY A 259 4.38 -31.50 1.58
N ILE A 260 5.11 -30.44 2.01
CA ILE A 260 5.82 -30.42 3.28
C ILE A 260 4.85 -30.10 4.40
N PRO A 261 4.59 -31.00 5.35
CA PRO A 261 3.66 -30.77 6.44
C PRO A 261 4.04 -29.52 7.27
N GLY A 262 3.06 -28.68 7.56
CA GLY A 262 3.23 -27.51 8.42
C GLY A 262 3.79 -26.25 7.75
N VAL A 263 4.34 -26.29 6.55
CA VAL A 263 4.90 -25.09 5.86
C VAL A 263 3.81 -24.08 5.54
N SER A 264 2.61 -24.53 5.20
CA SER A 264 1.45 -23.65 4.98
C SER A 264 1.05 -22.89 6.26
N HIS A 265 1.13 -23.52 7.42
CA HIS A 265 0.90 -22.85 8.72
C HIS A 265 1.95 -21.77 8.99
N ILE A 266 3.23 -22.09 8.70
CA ILE A 266 4.33 -21.12 8.86
C ILE A 266 4.09 -19.91 7.93
N MET A 267 3.76 -20.17 6.66
CA MET A 267 3.52 -19.09 5.71
C MET A 267 2.31 -18.23 6.09
N ASN A 268 1.21 -18.86 6.55
CA ASN A 268 0.05 -18.14 7.04
C ASN A 268 0.38 -17.27 8.26
N PHE A 269 1.21 -17.78 9.19
CA PHE A 269 1.71 -16.99 10.32
C PHE A 269 2.56 -15.81 9.88
N VAL A 270 3.43 -15.99 8.89
CA VAL A 270 4.23 -14.89 8.32
C VAL A 270 3.32 -13.83 7.71
N MET A 271 2.30 -14.23 6.95
CA MET A 271 1.35 -13.28 6.37
C MET A 271 0.57 -12.53 7.45
N LEU A 272 0.13 -13.21 8.51
CA LEU A 272 -0.49 -12.57 9.66
C LEU A 272 0.43 -11.50 10.28
N THR A 273 1.69 -11.84 10.55
CA THR A 273 2.66 -10.87 11.09
C THR A 273 2.91 -9.70 10.13
N ALA A 274 2.89 -9.97 8.83
CA ALA A 274 3.09 -8.94 7.81
C ALA A 274 1.96 -7.91 7.79
N VAL A 275 0.70 -8.36 7.81
CA VAL A 275 -0.45 -7.44 7.80
C VAL A 275 -0.59 -6.70 9.13
N LEU A 276 -0.28 -7.32 10.25
CA LEU A 276 -0.24 -6.64 11.55
C LEU A 276 0.84 -5.55 11.62
N SER A 277 2.03 -5.80 11.03
CA SER A 277 3.07 -4.78 10.90
C SER A 277 2.63 -3.62 9.98
N ALA A 278 1.98 -3.92 8.85
CA ALA A 278 1.44 -2.90 7.96
C ALA A 278 0.34 -2.07 8.65
N ALA A 279 -0.56 -2.70 9.40
CA ALA A 279 -1.57 -2.03 10.21
C ALA A 279 -0.94 -1.11 11.27
N ASN A 280 0.11 -1.59 11.96
CA ASN A 280 0.84 -0.80 12.93
C ASN A 280 1.49 0.44 12.31
N SER A 281 2.11 0.28 11.13
CA SER A 281 2.65 1.39 10.34
C SER A 281 1.57 2.37 9.90
N GLY A 282 0.37 1.87 9.56
CA GLY A 282 -0.79 2.67 9.20
C GLY A 282 -1.31 3.53 10.35
N VAL A 283 -1.43 2.98 11.56
CA VAL A 283 -1.79 3.76 12.77
C VAL A 283 -0.76 4.85 13.04
N TYR A 284 0.52 4.54 12.91
CA TYR A 284 1.60 5.54 13.05
C TYR A 284 1.46 6.65 12.00
N ALA A 285 1.33 6.30 10.73
CA ALA A 285 1.22 7.26 9.62
C ALA A 285 0.02 8.19 9.77
N THR A 286 -1.16 7.62 10.06
CA THR A 286 -2.41 8.39 10.24
C THR A 286 -2.32 9.33 11.44
N THR A 287 -1.75 8.87 12.54
CA THR A 287 -1.57 9.65 13.76
C THR A 287 -0.63 10.84 13.51
N ARG A 288 0.52 10.61 12.87
CA ARG A 288 1.48 11.67 12.55
C ARG A 288 0.94 12.67 11.55
N THR A 289 0.20 12.21 10.55
CA THR A 289 -0.45 13.08 9.56
C THR A 289 -1.42 14.05 10.23
N LEU A 290 -2.35 13.54 11.03
CA LEU A 290 -3.32 14.38 11.74
C LEU A 290 -2.66 15.36 12.71
N TYR A 291 -1.68 14.90 13.47
CA TYR A 291 -0.94 15.73 14.40
C TYR A 291 -0.20 16.88 13.67
N SER A 292 0.49 16.57 12.59
CA SER A 292 1.17 17.57 11.76
C SER A 292 0.21 18.57 11.12
N MET A 293 -0.97 18.12 10.67
CA MET A 293 -2.01 19.02 10.15
C MET A 293 -2.56 19.94 11.23
N ALA A 294 -2.79 19.42 12.45
CA ALA A 294 -3.26 20.22 13.57
C ALA A 294 -2.22 21.28 14.01
N GLN A 295 -0.93 20.97 13.95
CA GLN A 295 0.14 21.95 14.21
C GLN A 295 0.13 23.14 13.23
N ARG A 296 -0.40 22.96 12.03
CA ARG A 296 -0.52 24.01 10.99
C ARG A 296 -1.89 24.69 10.96
N GLY A 297 -2.78 24.41 11.93
CA GLY A 297 -4.16 24.91 11.86
C GLY A 297 -5.03 24.29 10.77
N GLU A 298 -4.57 23.21 10.12
CA GLU A 298 -5.28 22.51 9.05
C GLU A 298 -6.24 21.44 9.59
N ALA A 299 -6.18 21.12 10.87
CA ALA A 299 -7.02 20.14 11.56
C ALA A 299 -7.36 20.60 12.99
N PRO A 300 -8.43 20.05 13.61
CA PRO A 300 -8.90 20.51 14.92
C PRO A 300 -7.84 20.45 16.03
N PRO A 301 -7.81 21.44 16.96
CA PRO A 301 -6.76 21.54 17.99
C PRO A 301 -6.72 20.37 18.98
N PHE A 302 -7.81 19.64 19.20
CA PHE A 302 -7.83 18.49 20.13
C PHE A 302 -6.84 17.37 19.70
N LEU A 303 -6.48 17.32 18.40
CA LEU A 303 -5.50 16.37 17.86
C LEU A 303 -4.07 16.65 18.32
N LEU A 304 -3.79 17.83 18.87
CA LEU A 304 -2.49 18.21 19.45
C LEU A 304 -2.25 17.62 20.84
N LYS A 305 -3.27 17.02 21.46
CA LYS A 305 -3.15 16.48 22.82
C LYS A 305 -2.17 15.31 22.86
N LEU A 306 -1.10 15.48 23.63
CA LEU A 306 -0.06 14.47 23.84
C LEU A 306 -0.25 13.74 25.19
N SER A 307 0.16 12.46 25.23
CA SER A 307 0.37 11.73 26.49
C SER A 307 1.63 12.19 27.22
N LYS A 308 1.85 11.71 28.45
CA LYS A 308 3.10 11.91 29.18
C LYS A 308 4.33 11.36 28.43
N GLN A 309 4.13 10.38 27.56
CA GLN A 309 5.17 9.75 26.73
C GLN A 309 5.32 10.42 25.34
N GLY A 310 4.63 11.53 25.08
CA GLY A 310 4.71 12.26 23.80
C GLY A 310 3.89 11.62 22.66
N VAL A 311 2.94 10.71 22.97
CA VAL A 311 2.07 10.08 21.98
C VAL A 311 0.86 10.98 21.71
N PRO A 312 0.48 11.27 20.45
CA PRO A 312 -0.69 12.08 20.09
C PRO A 312 -2.02 11.36 20.38
N ILE A 313 -2.52 11.43 21.62
CA ILE A 313 -3.71 10.70 22.08
C ILE A 313 -4.94 11.10 21.27
N GLY A 314 -5.15 12.39 20.98
CA GLY A 314 -6.31 12.87 20.24
C GLY A 314 -6.39 12.23 18.85
N ALA A 315 -5.24 12.16 18.16
CA ALA A 315 -5.17 11.57 16.82
C ALA A 315 -5.38 10.04 16.85
N ILE A 316 -4.76 9.33 17.83
CA ILE A 316 -4.97 7.87 17.97
C ILE A 316 -6.43 7.57 18.32
N THR A 317 -7.06 8.34 19.20
CA THR A 317 -8.48 8.14 19.55
C THR A 317 -9.38 8.30 18.33
N LEU A 318 -9.14 9.32 17.49
CA LEU A 318 -9.89 9.47 16.24
C LEU A 318 -9.66 8.28 15.29
N ASN A 319 -8.41 7.86 15.11
CA ASN A 319 -8.09 6.68 14.30
C ASN A 319 -8.76 5.41 14.83
N SER A 320 -8.82 5.23 16.16
CA SER A 320 -9.48 4.08 16.79
C SER A 320 -10.95 4.00 16.43
N VAL A 321 -11.66 5.14 16.37
CA VAL A 321 -13.06 5.18 15.95
C VAL A 321 -13.21 4.63 14.53
N PHE A 322 -12.38 5.07 13.59
CA PHE A 322 -12.45 4.60 12.20
C PHE A 322 -12.08 3.11 12.07
N LEU A 323 -11.11 2.62 12.84
CA LEU A 323 -10.79 1.18 12.87
C LEU A 323 -11.96 0.34 13.38
N LEU A 324 -12.61 0.77 14.46
CA LEU A 324 -13.78 0.08 15.00
C LEU A 324 -14.97 0.14 14.05
N VAL A 325 -15.16 1.27 13.35
CA VAL A 325 -16.16 1.36 12.27
C VAL A 325 -15.86 0.36 11.16
N GLY A 326 -14.59 0.20 10.75
CA GLY A 326 -14.18 -0.80 9.77
C GLY A 326 -14.51 -2.24 10.20
N VAL A 327 -14.24 -2.58 11.47
CA VAL A 327 -14.61 -3.88 12.06
C VAL A 327 -16.13 -4.05 12.11
N TYR A 328 -16.88 -3.01 12.44
CA TYR A 328 -18.35 -3.03 12.44
C TYR A 328 -18.92 -3.22 11.04
N LEU A 329 -18.33 -2.60 10.02
CA LEU A 329 -18.71 -2.83 8.63
C LEU A 329 -18.48 -4.31 8.24
N ALA A 330 -17.39 -4.92 8.69
CA ALA A 330 -17.16 -6.36 8.46
C ALA A 330 -18.19 -7.26 9.15
N TYR A 331 -18.77 -6.81 10.28
CA TYR A 331 -19.90 -7.47 10.92
C TYR A 331 -21.17 -7.38 10.08
N LEU A 332 -21.45 -6.21 9.49
CA LEU A 332 -22.66 -5.99 8.68
C LEU A 332 -22.63 -6.68 7.31
N TYR A 333 -21.46 -6.69 6.67
CA TYR A 333 -21.28 -7.13 5.28
C TYR A 333 -20.41 -8.40 5.21
N ASN A 334 -20.92 -9.52 5.69
CA ASN A 334 -20.20 -10.81 5.72
C ASN A 334 -19.51 -11.14 4.37
N GLY A 335 -18.21 -10.89 4.26
CA GLY A 335 -17.33 -11.46 3.23
C GLY A 335 -16.64 -10.49 2.27
N PRO A 336 -17.28 -9.86 1.25
CA PRO A 336 -16.55 -9.16 0.18
C PRO A 336 -15.99 -7.79 0.57
N ILE A 337 -16.23 -7.31 1.80
CA ILE A 337 -15.90 -5.95 2.23
C ILE A 337 -14.41 -5.61 2.10
N ILE A 338 -13.51 -6.59 2.27
CA ILE A 338 -12.07 -6.34 2.14
C ILE A 338 -11.74 -5.85 0.72
N ASN A 339 -12.29 -6.50 -0.31
CA ASN A 339 -12.03 -6.16 -1.71
C ASN A 339 -12.61 -4.78 -2.08
N GLU A 340 -13.81 -4.48 -1.58
CA GLU A 340 -14.43 -3.17 -1.77
C GLU A 340 -13.60 -2.07 -1.11
N LEU A 341 -13.15 -2.28 0.13
CA LEU A 341 -12.31 -1.32 0.83
C LEU A 341 -10.94 -1.14 0.19
N MET A 342 -10.34 -2.18 -0.42
CA MET A 342 -9.05 -2.08 -1.11
C MET A 342 -9.09 -1.14 -2.33
N SER A 343 -10.25 -0.93 -2.93
CA SER A 343 -10.38 -0.03 -4.09
C SER A 343 -10.14 1.44 -3.72
N ILE A 344 -10.56 1.87 -2.53
CA ILE A 344 -10.47 3.28 -2.09
C ILE A 344 -9.00 3.73 -1.95
N PRO A 345 -8.10 3.01 -1.25
CA PRO A 345 -6.68 3.35 -1.23
C PRO A 345 -6.03 3.37 -2.61
N GLY A 346 -6.40 2.45 -3.50
CA GLY A 346 -5.92 2.47 -4.89
C GLY A 346 -6.21 3.79 -5.61
N PHE A 347 -7.41 4.35 -5.43
CA PHE A 347 -7.78 5.66 -5.96
C PHE A 347 -7.08 6.82 -5.25
N THR A 348 -7.13 6.86 -3.94
CA THR A 348 -6.63 7.99 -3.16
C THR A 348 -5.12 8.14 -3.30
N ILE A 349 -4.38 7.03 -3.33
CA ILE A 349 -2.93 7.08 -3.51
C ILE A 349 -2.54 7.61 -4.89
N MET A 350 -3.27 7.28 -5.96
CA MET A 350 -3.00 7.83 -7.29
C MET A 350 -3.13 9.36 -7.30
N ILE A 351 -4.13 9.91 -6.59
CA ILE A 351 -4.29 11.38 -6.49
C ILE A 351 -3.12 12.00 -5.73
N VAL A 352 -2.68 11.40 -4.65
CA VAL A 352 -1.49 11.85 -3.89
C VAL A 352 -0.24 11.79 -4.77
N TRP A 353 -0.06 10.73 -5.54
CA TRP A 353 1.07 10.58 -6.46
C TRP A 353 1.04 11.61 -7.59
N MET A 354 -0.14 11.88 -8.16
CA MET A 354 -0.31 12.98 -9.14
C MET A 354 0.04 14.33 -8.51
N ALA A 355 -0.38 14.60 -7.28
CA ALA A 355 -0.05 15.82 -6.56
C ALA A 355 1.46 15.98 -6.33
N ILE A 356 2.19 14.89 -6.02
CA ILE A 356 3.66 14.89 -5.91
C ILE A 356 4.31 15.26 -7.25
N CYS A 357 3.87 14.64 -8.35
CA CYS A 357 4.38 14.96 -9.69
C CYS A 357 4.11 16.42 -10.08
N LEU A 358 2.90 16.92 -9.83
CA LEU A 358 2.53 18.33 -10.08
C LEU A 358 3.36 19.29 -9.22
N ALA A 359 3.62 18.95 -7.95
CA ALA A 359 4.45 19.76 -7.07
C ALA A 359 5.89 19.84 -7.60
N GLN A 360 6.47 18.73 -8.05
CA GLN A 360 7.80 18.74 -8.67
C GLN A 360 7.84 19.62 -9.92
N LEU A 361 6.85 19.47 -10.82
CA LEU A 361 6.76 20.29 -12.04
C LEU A 361 6.74 21.80 -11.73
N LYS A 362 6.01 22.17 -10.66
CA LYS A 362 5.87 23.57 -10.26
C LYS A 362 7.06 24.12 -9.48
N LEU A 363 7.66 23.33 -8.59
CA LEU A 363 8.74 23.80 -7.70
C LEU A 363 10.10 23.79 -8.38
N ARG A 364 10.36 22.84 -9.27
CA ARG A 364 11.71 22.65 -9.85
C ARG A 364 12.28 23.87 -10.59
N PRO A 365 11.50 24.68 -11.34
CA PRO A 365 12.04 25.89 -11.97
C PRO A 365 12.54 26.94 -10.97
N SER A 366 12.04 26.90 -9.73
CA SER A 366 12.35 27.85 -8.65
C SER A 366 13.22 27.26 -7.54
N TYR A 367 13.93 26.16 -7.78
CA TYR A 367 14.84 25.59 -6.78
C TYR A 367 15.99 26.55 -6.48
N PRO A 368 16.28 26.81 -5.19
CA PRO A 368 17.37 27.70 -4.79
C PRO A 368 18.75 27.10 -5.12
N VAL A 369 18.85 25.77 -5.11
CA VAL A 369 20.07 25.01 -5.36
C VAL A 369 19.78 23.86 -6.34
N ARG A 370 20.71 23.62 -7.25
CA ARG A 370 20.59 22.49 -8.17
C ARG A 370 20.83 21.17 -7.42
N PRO A 371 19.82 20.27 -7.30
CA PRO A 371 19.99 19.04 -6.57
C PRO A 371 20.96 18.08 -7.30
N TYR A 372 21.76 17.34 -6.52
CA TYR A 372 22.63 16.29 -7.06
C TYR A 372 21.85 15.03 -7.45
N PHE A 373 20.69 14.80 -6.84
CA PHE A 373 19.74 13.77 -7.22
C PHE A 373 18.54 14.41 -7.90
N ARG A 374 18.23 14.01 -9.12
CA ARG A 374 17.19 14.63 -9.94
C ARG A 374 16.57 13.67 -10.95
N MET A 375 15.34 13.98 -11.36
CA MET A 375 14.61 13.27 -12.41
C MET A 375 15.35 13.38 -13.74
N TRP A 376 15.53 12.24 -14.41
CA TRP A 376 16.07 12.19 -15.77
C TRP A 376 15.02 12.70 -16.76
N PHE A 377 15.47 13.32 -17.83
CA PHE A 377 14.63 13.85 -18.90
C PHE A 377 13.45 14.73 -18.43
N PHE A 378 13.61 15.42 -17.31
CA PHE A 378 12.61 16.37 -16.84
C PHE A 378 12.40 17.50 -17.88
N PRO A 379 11.13 17.94 -18.16
CA PRO A 379 9.89 17.56 -17.49
C PRO A 379 9.22 16.31 -18.09
N VAL A 380 9.72 15.77 -19.19
CA VAL A 380 9.04 14.73 -19.99
C VAL A 380 8.70 13.51 -19.13
N THR A 381 9.64 12.97 -18.35
CA THR A 381 9.40 11.78 -17.51
C THR A 381 8.30 12.03 -16.50
N THR A 382 8.29 13.17 -15.83
CA THR A 382 7.26 13.51 -14.83
C THR A 382 5.89 13.70 -15.50
N VAL A 383 5.84 14.35 -16.66
CA VAL A 383 4.59 14.54 -17.42
C VAL A 383 4.03 13.20 -17.92
N VAL A 384 4.88 12.32 -18.45
CA VAL A 384 4.48 10.97 -18.88
C VAL A 384 3.92 10.17 -17.70
N GLY A 385 4.59 10.19 -16.56
CA GLY A 385 4.09 9.54 -15.33
C GLY A 385 2.75 10.11 -14.87
N LEU A 386 2.60 11.43 -14.88
CA LEU A 386 1.36 12.11 -14.53
C LEU A 386 0.22 11.75 -15.48
N LEU A 387 0.45 11.76 -16.79
CA LEU A 387 -0.55 11.40 -17.80
C LEU A 387 -0.94 9.92 -17.71
N ALA A 388 0.00 9.04 -17.43
CA ALA A 388 -0.29 7.62 -17.22
C ALA A 388 -1.15 7.40 -15.96
N LEU A 389 -0.82 8.04 -14.82
CA LEU A 389 -1.64 8.01 -13.60
C LEU A 389 -3.05 8.56 -13.87
N LEU A 390 -3.16 9.67 -14.58
CA LEU A 390 -4.44 10.27 -14.95
C LEU A 390 -5.25 9.33 -15.86
N GLY A 391 -4.61 8.72 -16.86
CA GLY A 391 -5.25 7.77 -17.77
C GLY A 391 -5.80 6.55 -17.03
N ILE A 392 -5.02 5.97 -16.11
CA ILE A 392 -5.45 4.88 -15.24
C ILE A 392 -6.63 5.34 -14.37
N PHE A 393 -6.53 6.50 -13.73
CA PHE A 393 -7.59 7.05 -12.89
C PHE A 393 -8.91 7.24 -13.67
N ILE A 394 -8.85 7.83 -14.86
CA ILE A 394 -10.02 8.01 -15.74
C ILE A 394 -10.61 6.66 -16.15
N SER A 395 -9.76 5.69 -16.51
CA SER A 395 -10.20 4.33 -16.87
C SER A 395 -11.03 3.70 -15.76
N PHE A 396 -10.64 3.89 -14.49
CA PHE A 396 -11.40 3.38 -13.36
C PHE A 396 -12.71 4.10 -13.11
N VAL A 397 -12.72 5.42 -13.23
CA VAL A 397 -13.94 6.22 -13.04
C VAL A 397 -15.02 5.86 -14.08
N ILE A 398 -14.60 5.55 -15.31
CA ILE A 398 -15.53 5.19 -16.39
C ILE A 398 -15.98 3.71 -16.28
N ASN A 399 -15.20 2.85 -15.66
CA ASN A 399 -15.50 1.42 -15.58
C ASN A 399 -16.65 1.14 -14.62
N LYS A 400 -17.75 0.62 -15.15
CA LYS A 400 -18.96 0.27 -14.38
C LYS A 400 -18.68 -0.75 -13.25
N ALA A 401 -17.71 -1.65 -13.44
CA ALA A 401 -17.34 -2.63 -12.40
C ALA A 401 -16.80 -1.96 -11.12
N ASN A 402 -16.21 -0.77 -11.23
CA ASN A 402 -15.63 -0.01 -10.12
C ASN A 402 -16.52 1.15 -9.67
N PHE A 403 -17.79 1.18 -10.10
CA PHE A 403 -18.68 2.34 -9.91
C PHE A 403 -18.80 2.77 -8.45
N VAL A 404 -18.99 1.83 -7.52
CA VAL A 404 -19.14 2.13 -6.09
C VAL A 404 -17.88 2.76 -5.53
N GLY A 405 -16.71 2.15 -5.75
CA GLY A 405 -15.41 2.68 -5.29
C GLY A 405 -15.10 4.05 -5.91
N SER A 406 -15.34 4.21 -7.22
CA SER A 406 -15.12 5.46 -7.95
C SER A 406 -16.00 6.60 -7.42
N MET A 407 -17.30 6.34 -7.26
CA MET A 407 -18.24 7.34 -6.74
C MET A 407 -17.92 7.71 -5.30
N THR A 408 -17.57 6.74 -4.45
CA THR A 408 -17.15 7.01 -3.08
C THR A 408 -15.93 7.93 -3.05
N CYS A 409 -14.92 7.67 -3.88
CA CYS A 409 -13.73 8.52 -3.95
C CYS A 409 -14.02 9.92 -4.49
N LEU A 410 -14.87 10.05 -5.52
CA LEU A 410 -15.27 11.35 -6.05
C LEU A 410 -16.08 12.16 -5.03
N ILE A 411 -16.96 11.51 -4.27
CA ILE A 411 -17.71 12.15 -3.17
C ILE A 411 -16.74 12.61 -2.08
N ILE A 412 -15.78 11.76 -1.66
CA ILE A 412 -14.75 12.13 -0.69
C ILE A 412 -13.97 13.36 -1.19
N MET A 413 -13.54 13.37 -2.45
CA MET A 413 -12.85 14.51 -3.04
C MET A 413 -13.69 15.79 -3.03
N ALA A 414 -14.96 15.71 -3.46
CA ALA A 414 -15.86 16.84 -3.44
C ALA A 414 -16.08 17.41 -2.03
N LEU A 415 -16.26 16.51 -1.04
CA LEU A 415 -16.40 16.91 0.36
C LEU A 415 -15.12 17.57 0.89
N LEU A 416 -13.92 17.04 0.58
CA LEU A 416 -12.67 17.64 1.01
C LEU A 416 -12.42 19.00 0.37
N ILE A 417 -12.75 19.16 -0.91
CA ILE A 417 -12.68 20.45 -1.59
C ILE A 417 -13.64 21.42 -0.90
N PHE A 418 -14.88 21.03 -0.65
CA PHE A 418 -15.89 21.86 0.03
C PHE A 418 -15.42 22.25 1.45
N LEU A 419 -14.97 21.30 2.26
CA LEU A 419 -14.49 21.54 3.62
C LEU A 419 -13.27 22.47 3.66
N SER A 420 -12.39 22.40 2.65
CA SER A 420 -11.20 23.26 2.57
C SER A 420 -11.53 24.77 2.51
N PHE A 421 -12.75 25.14 2.14
CA PHE A 421 -13.20 26.56 2.12
C PHE A 421 -13.58 27.07 3.52
N PHE A 422 -13.94 26.16 4.44
CA PHE A 422 -14.35 26.54 5.80
C PHE A 422 -13.17 26.55 6.80
N ILE A 423 -12.08 25.89 6.47
CA ILE A 423 -10.87 25.94 7.28
C ILE A 423 -10.15 27.26 6.98
N LYS A 424 -10.16 28.17 7.93
CA LYS A 424 -9.46 29.46 7.83
C LYS A 424 -7.97 29.28 8.11
N LYS A 425 -7.17 30.03 7.37
CA LYS A 425 -5.76 30.23 7.70
C LYS A 425 -5.74 31.29 8.81
N ASP A 426 -5.39 30.88 10.02
CA ASP A 426 -5.10 31.81 11.12
C ASP A 426 -3.81 32.57 10.83
#